data_b706b1038cc0db4bf61e63a53284f13d
#
_entry.id   b706b1038cc0db4bf61e63a53284f13d
#
_cell.length_a   1.000
_cell.length_b   1.000
_cell.length_c   1.000
_cell.angle_alpha   90.00
_cell.angle_beta   90.00
_cell.angle_gamma   90.00
#
_symmetry.space_group_name_H-M   'P 1'
#
loop_
_entity.id
_entity.type
_entity.pdbx_description
1 polymer ?
#
loop_
_entity_poly.entity_id
_entity_poly.type
_entity_poly.pdbx_seq_one_letter_code
_entity_poly.pdbx_strand_id
1 'polypeptide(L)'
;MPNDPYPSPQDWRDIWIYMILVDRFNNPAAPPAGGVAWDQPYPGDYRGGTLGGVQAQLDYLQRLGAKAIWLSPVLKNCSYLKTYHGYGIQDFTEVEPRFTANETATRANPDLGRQELRNLVDAAHARGIYVILDIVLNHTGDVFAYPGGAATASFSTTPYAIEWRDGQGNPHPEWPQPPPNPAPDAVVWPATLQHSEYFTRQGMAQDTVGDFFDLKQMNTVYETGGHFPVRDALITAYADIVRTYDIDGFRVDTLKYLAGNTPLVFGNAIREAALTLGKRNFFTFGEVYDSEDTISRFIGRLTSMPGDDPSVIGIDAALDYPLFYVLPTVAKGLAPPSSLSDMYSHRIAVQDGLLSSHGEASRYYVTFLDNHDQPNRFYYDDGKGTYDAQVPLGLALLFFSPGIPCVYYGTEAGLHGSGGNESVREALWGDPNAFNPTLPFAQAIEQLTTVRDANPALRYGRHYIRPISGDGHSFGTGVWQQGVIALSRILYDTEALVVANTNPNGPWNGYVIVDHDINPSGSTLTALWPAGAPNLPVSELANAIVAEPNGSTGSGPLSVVQVQLAPMETLVLTSAPAAGF
;
A
#
# COMPACT_ATOMS: atom_id res chain seq x y z
N MET A 1 -7.74 -28.54 -4.60
CA MET A 1 -8.45 -27.25 -4.59
C MET A 1 -9.34 -27.22 -3.38
N PRO A 2 -9.48 -26.12 -2.66
CA PRO A 2 -10.57 -25.98 -1.72
C PRO A 2 -11.86 -26.14 -2.52
N ASN A 3 -12.78 -26.91 -2.01
CA ASN A 3 -14.08 -27.13 -2.68
C ASN A 3 -14.93 -25.85 -2.72
N ASP A 4 -14.50 -24.80 -2.02
CA ASP A 4 -15.19 -23.51 -1.93
C ASP A 4 -14.15 -22.42 -1.56
N PRO A 5 -13.77 -21.52 -2.48
CA PRO A 5 -12.81 -20.45 -2.20
C PRO A 5 -13.40 -19.45 -1.20
N TYR A 6 -12.55 -18.80 -0.42
CA TYR A 6 -12.97 -17.71 0.48
C TYR A 6 -13.61 -16.58 -0.35
N PRO A 7 -14.81 -16.11 -0.02
CA PRO A 7 -15.50 -15.11 -0.83
C PRO A 7 -14.74 -13.77 -0.82
N SER A 8 -14.64 -13.14 -1.98
CA SER A 8 -14.08 -11.79 -2.09
C SER A 8 -14.90 -10.78 -1.28
N PRO A 9 -14.32 -9.65 -0.82
CA PRO A 9 -15.08 -8.60 -0.17
C PRO A 9 -16.11 -8.00 -1.13
N GLN A 10 -17.19 -7.46 -0.61
CA GLN A 10 -18.18 -6.76 -1.42
C GLN A 10 -17.59 -5.47 -2.02
N ASP A 11 -16.81 -4.75 -1.22
CA ASP A 11 -16.11 -3.54 -1.63
C ASP A 11 -14.78 -3.42 -0.87
N TRP A 12 -13.69 -3.20 -1.59
CA TRP A 12 -12.37 -3.03 -0.97
C TRP A 12 -12.25 -1.77 -0.11
N ARG A 13 -13.12 -0.79 -0.27
CA ARG A 13 -13.19 0.39 0.60
C ARG A 13 -13.70 0.07 2.01
N ASP A 14 -14.26 -1.12 2.24
CA ASP A 14 -14.58 -1.63 3.59
C ASP A 14 -13.36 -2.11 4.36
N ILE A 15 -12.24 -2.25 3.66
CA ILE A 15 -11.01 -2.84 4.13
C ILE A 15 -10.02 -1.74 4.51
N TRP A 16 -9.18 -2.00 5.50
CA TRP A 16 -7.88 -1.39 5.61
C TRP A 16 -6.81 -2.48 5.67
N ILE A 17 -5.62 -2.17 5.16
CA ILE A 17 -4.56 -3.13 4.92
C ILE A 17 -3.47 -2.95 5.97
N TYR A 18 -2.98 -4.07 6.54
CA TYR A 18 -1.78 -4.08 7.36
C TYR A 18 -0.63 -4.67 6.55
N MET A 19 0.38 -3.84 6.23
CA MET A 19 1.54 -4.26 5.43
C MET A 19 2.59 -4.92 6.30
N ILE A 20 3.05 -6.11 5.89
CA ILE A 20 3.99 -6.97 6.60
C ILE A 20 5.23 -7.25 5.75
N LEU A 21 6.41 -6.92 6.26
CA LEU A 21 7.68 -7.44 5.77
C LEU A 21 7.97 -8.76 6.52
N VAL A 22 7.78 -9.90 5.84
CA VAL A 22 7.74 -11.23 6.50
C VAL A 22 8.97 -11.50 7.36
N ASP A 23 10.17 -11.23 6.82
CA ASP A 23 11.43 -11.42 7.55
C ASP A 23 11.54 -10.58 8.83
N ARG A 24 10.79 -9.49 8.94
CA ARG A 24 10.91 -8.48 10.01
C ARG A 24 9.75 -8.50 11.00
N PHE A 25 8.73 -9.32 10.76
CA PHE A 25 7.49 -9.23 11.51
C PHE A 25 7.51 -10.07 12.79
N ASN A 26 7.64 -11.40 12.68
CA ASN A 26 7.61 -12.29 13.85
C ASN A 26 8.22 -13.67 13.58
N ASN A 27 8.83 -14.22 14.64
CA ASN A 27 9.19 -15.64 14.75
C ASN A 27 9.13 -16.08 16.21
N PRO A 28 8.08 -16.82 16.63
CA PRO A 28 7.94 -17.25 18.02
C PRO A 28 8.96 -18.31 18.43
N ALA A 29 9.66 -18.93 17.47
CA ALA A 29 10.64 -20.00 17.73
C ALA A 29 12.05 -19.47 18.03
N ALA A 30 12.37 -18.23 17.63
CA ALA A 30 13.69 -17.65 17.78
C ALA A 30 13.65 -16.13 17.89
N PRO A 31 14.56 -15.48 18.63
CA PRO A 31 14.74 -14.04 18.58
C PRO A 31 15.27 -13.60 17.21
N PRO A 32 15.20 -12.29 16.88
CA PRO A 32 15.81 -11.76 15.67
C PRO A 32 17.30 -12.10 15.56
N ALA A 33 17.71 -12.58 14.38
CA ALA A 33 19.09 -12.94 14.12
C ALA A 33 20.02 -11.70 14.10
N GLY A 34 21.32 -11.94 14.25
CA GLY A 34 22.37 -10.94 14.02
C GLY A 34 23.06 -10.37 15.25
N GLY A 35 22.59 -10.68 16.46
CA GLY A 35 23.22 -10.22 17.71
C GLY A 35 23.25 -8.70 17.91
N VAL A 36 22.45 -7.93 17.15
CA VAL A 36 22.26 -6.49 17.25
C VAL A 36 20.85 -6.17 17.75
N ALA A 37 20.66 -4.97 18.29
CA ALA A 37 19.34 -4.55 18.73
C ALA A 37 18.33 -4.58 17.57
N TRP A 38 17.06 -4.84 17.87
CA TRP A 38 15.98 -4.94 16.90
C TRP A 38 15.83 -3.67 16.04
N ASP A 39 16.11 -2.51 16.62
CA ASP A 39 16.00 -1.16 16.03
C ASP A 39 17.26 -0.71 15.27
N GLN A 40 18.31 -1.54 15.25
CA GLN A 40 19.53 -1.18 14.50
C GLN A 40 19.45 -1.65 13.06
N PRO A 41 19.96 -0.87 12.11
CA PRO A 41 20.10 -1.30 10.72
C PRO A 41 20.82 -2.65 10.63
N TYR A 42 20.23 -3.57 9.85
CA TYR A 42 20.83 -4.88 9.58
C TYR A 42 20.80 -5.11 8.07
N PRO A 43 21.59 -4.33 7.32
CA PRO A 43 21.50 -4.27 5.88
C PRO A 43 21.81 -5.62 5.23
N GLY A 44 20.94 -6.01 4.29
CA GLY A 44 21.15 -7.15 3.41
C GLY A 44 21.14 -8.50 4.09
N ASP A 45 20.64 -8.65 5.32
CA ASP A 45 20.62 -9.96 6.00
C ASP A 45 19.25 -10.29 6.61
N TYR A 46 18.97 -11.59 6.73
CA TYR A 46 17.74 -12.10 7.32
C TYR A 46 17.73 -11.94 8.84
N ARG A 47 16.63 -11.44 9.38
CA ARG A 47 16.33 -11.43 10.82
C ARG A 47 15.65 -12.71 11.25
N GLY A 48 14.97 -13.41 10.34
CA GLY A 48 14.39 -14.73 10.57
C GLY A 48 12.90 -14.73 10.88
N GLY A 49 12.16 -13.71 10.50
CA GLY A 49 10.69 -13.75 10.51
C GLY A 49 10.16 -14.81 9.55
N THR A 50 9.01 -15.43 9.88
CA THR A 50 8.46 -16.58 9.14
C THR A 50 6.97 -16.44 8.87
N LEU A 51 6.46 -17.24 7.90
CA LEU A 51 5.03 -17.37 7.62
C LEU A 51 4.25 -17.85 8.86
N GLY A 52 4.81 -18.84 9.58
CA GLY A 52 4.28 -19.30 10.87
C GLY A 52 4.26 -18.20 11.93
N GLY A 53 5.25 -17.29 11.89
CA GLY A 53 5.29 -16.11 12.75
C GLY A 53 4.18 -15.13 12.44
N VAL A 54 3.87 -14.87 11.17
CA VAL A 54 2.71 -14.07 10.77
C VAL A 54 1.42 -14.73 11.23
N GLN A 55 1.26 -16.04 10.99
CA GLN A 55 0.09 -16.80 11.42
C GLN A 55 -0.15 -16.69 12.93
N ALA A 56 0.91 -16.72 13.74
CA ALA A 56 0.81 -16.63 15.19
C ALA A 56 0.25 -15.28 15.71
N GLN A 57 0.28 -14.22 14.89
CA GLN A 57 -0.19 -12.88 15.26
C GLN A 57 -1.52 -12.48 14.61
N LEU A 58 -2.21 -13.39 13.93
CA LEU A 58 -3.48 -13.07 13.26
C LEU A 58 -4.59 -12.62 14.24
N ASP A 59 -4.62 -13.16 15.46
CA ASP A 59 -5.58 -12.71 16.49
C ASP A 59 -5.30 -11.27 16.94
N TYR A 60 -4.02 -10.89 17.04
CA TYR A 60 -3.62 -9.51 17.30
C TYR A 60 -4.04 -8.57 16.17
N LEU A 61 -3.80 -8.95 14.91
CA LEU A 61 -4.19 -8.16 13.75
C LEU A 61 -5.71 -8.03 13.62
N GLN A 62 -6.45 -9.10 13.89
CA GLN A 62 -7.92 -9.06 13.94
C GLN A 62 -8.41 -8.10 15.03
N ARG A 63 -7.77 -8.08 16.20
CA ARG A 63 -8.09 -7.15 17.29
C ARG A 63 -7.84 -5.70 16.91
N LEU A 64 -6.76 -5.38 16.20
CA LEU A 64 -6.53 -4.04 15.63
C LEU A 64 -7.59 -3.64 14.62
N GLY A 65 -8.36 -4.63 14.12
CA GLY A 65 -9.38 -4.47 13.10
C GLY A 65 -8.85 -4.54 11.67
N ALA A 66 -7.62 -5.05 11.45
CA ALA A 66 -7.11 -5.29 10.11
C ALA A 66 -7.98 -6.32 9.39
N LYS A 67 -8.47 -5.97 8.20
CA LYS A 67 -9.30 -6.86 7.38
C LYS A 67 -8.55 -7.42 6.18
N ALA A 68 -7.36 -6.94 5.90
CA ALA A 68 -6.42 -7.52 4.94
C ALA A 68 -4.99 -7.38 5.45
N ILE A 69 -4.17 -8.37 5.12
CA ILE A 69 -2.71 -8.29 5.24
C ILE A 69 -2.09 -8.24 3.84
N TRP A 70 -1.09 -7.37 3.67
CA TRP A 70 -0.23 -7.36 2.50
C TRP A 70 1.13 -7.90 2.92
N LEU A 71 1.51 -9.06 2.38
CA LEU A 71 2.79 -9.73 2.63
C LEU A 71 3.82 -9.30 1.59
N SER A 72 5.04 -8.93 2.01
CA SER A 72 6.18 -8.79 1.10
C SER A 72 6.37 -10.07 0.28
N PRO A 73 7.10 -10.03 -0.87
CA PRO A 73 7.18 -11.20 -1.75
C PRO A 73 7.64 -12.45 -1.01
N VAL A 74 6.89 -13.54 -1.17
CA VAL A 74 7.09 -14.82 -0.46
C VAL A 74 7.66 -15.93 -1.34
N LEU A 75 7.94 -15.62 -2.62
CA LEU A 75 8.47 -16.61 -3.56
C LEU A 75 9.98 -16.76 -3.41
N LYS A 76 10.48 -17.91 -3.85
CA LYS A 76 11.85 -18.34 -3.64
C LYS A 76 12.86 -17.41 -4.33
N ASN A 77 13.76 -16.85 -3.53
CA ASN A 77 14.84 -15.98 -3.96
C ASN A 77 16.13 -16.78 -4.26
N CYS A 78 17.08 -16.14 -4.93
CA CYS A 78 18.40 -16.73 -5.13
C CYS A 78 19.00 -17.17 -3.78
N SER A 79 19.40 -18.44 -3.67
CA SER A 79 19.87 -19.04 -2.41
C SER A 79 21.17 -18.42 -1.90
N TYR A 80 22.01 -17.94 -2.81
CA TYR A 80 23.31 -17.32 -2.55
C TYR A 80 23.23 -15.81 -2.26
N LEU A 81 22.02 -15.21 -2.30
CA LEU A 81 21.81 -13.81 -1.97
C LEU A 81 21.06 -13.67 -0.64
N LYS A 82 21.25 -12.51 -0.01
CA LYS A 82 20.59 -12.16 1.24
C LYS A 82 19.39 -11.23 1.02
N THR A 83 18.55 -11.53 0.03
CA THR A 83 17.39 -10.73 -0.35
C THR A 83 16.20 -10.96 0.60
N TYR A 84 16.39 -10.66 1.90
CA TYR A 84 15.40 -10.86 2.96
C TYR A 84 14.04 -10.16 2.70
N HIS A 85 14.05 -9.14 1.86
CA HIS A 85 12.85 -8.39 1.47
C HIS A 85 11.97 -9.14 0.45
N GLY A 86 12.49 -10.22 -0.17
CA GLY A 86 11.73 -11.07 -1.08
C GLY A 86 11.74 -10.67 -2.56
N TYR A 87 12.30 -9.51 -2.93
CA TYR A 87 12.22 -9.02 -4.33
C TYR A 87 13.22 -9.67 -5.30
N GLY A 88 14.18 -10.46 -4.81
CA GLY A 88 15.16 -11.15 -5.65
C GLY A 88 14.70 -12.55 -6.09
N ILE A 89 13.51 -12.67 -6.67
CA ILE A 89 12.88 -13.95 -7.02
C ILE A 89 13.71 -14.71 -8.05
N GLN A 90 13.99 -15.98 -7.76
CA GLN A 90 14.63 -16.94 -8.66
C GLN A 90 13.61 -17.97 -9.18
N ASP A 91 12.64 -18.36 -8.34
CA ASP A 91 11.62 -19.33 -8.70
C ASP A 91 10.22 -18.79 -8.39
N PHE A 92 9.45 -18.52 -9.44
CA PHE A 92 8.08 -17.99 -9.35
C PHE A 92 7.03 -19.04 -9.00
N THR A 93 7.44 -20.28 -8.72
CA THR A 93 6.52 -21.41 -8.43
C THR A 93 6.67 -21.96 -7.02
N GLU A 94 7.74 -21.59 -6.32
CA GLU A 94 8.08 -22.10 -4.99
C GLU A 94 8.04 -21.00 -3.93
N VAL A 95 7.74 -21.39 -2.69
CA VAL A 95 7.80 -20.51 -1.52
C VAL A 95 9.24 -20.40 -1.03
N GLU A 96 9.64 -19.22 -0.54
CA GLU A 96 10.97 -18.96 0.01
C GLU A 96 11.24 -19.84 1.25
N PRO A 97 12.21 -20.77 1.19
CA PRO A 97 12.46 -21.68 2.30
C PRO A 97 12.87 -21.00 3.61
N ARG A 98 13.54 -19.83 3.54
CA ARG A 98 13.96 -19.03 4.72
C ARG A 98 12.79 -18.40 5.47
N PHE A 99 11.61 -18.32 4.84
CA PHE A 99 10.37 -17.84 5.50
C PHE A 99 9.55 -18.98 6.12
N THR A 100 10.06 -20.20 6.13
CA THR A 100 9.37 -21.37 6.71
C THR A 100 9.96 -21.75 8.07
N ALA A 101 9.25 -22.59 8.80
CA ALA A 101 9.68 -23.06 10.12
C ALA A 101 10.99 -23.86 10.08
N ASN A 102 11.32 -24.49 8.94
CA ASN A 102 12.54 -25.25 8.76
C ASN A 102 13.07 -25.15 7.33
N GLU A 103 13.98 -24.21 7.11
CA GLU A 103 14.61 -23.96 5.81
C GLU A 103 15.18 -25.21 5.16
N THR A 104 15.98 -26.00 5.92
CA THR A 104 16.64 -27.19 5.38
C THR A 104 15.63 -28.24 4.91
N ALA A 105 14.58 -28.48 5.70
CA ALA A 105 13.53 -29.43 5.33
C ALA A 105 12.75 -28.93 4.11
N THR A 106 12.45 -27.62 4.03
CA THR A 106 11.71 -27.01 2.91
C THR A 106 12.55 -27.03 1.63
N ARG A 107 13.86 -26.79 1.69
CA ARG A 107 14.74 -26.97 0.52
C ARG A 107 14.76 -28.41 0.01
N ALA A 108 14.68 -29.38 0.90
CA ALA A 108 14.61 -30.80 0.53
C ALA A 108 13.21 -31.24 0.02
N ASN A 109 12.16 -30.57 0.49
CA ASN A 109 10.76 -30.82 0.12
C ASN A 109 9.97 -29.49 0.05
N PRO A 110 9.86 -28.87 -1.13
CA PRO A 110 9.16 -27.60 -1.32
C PRO A 110 7.68 -27.61 -0.92
N ASP A 111 7.04 -28.78 -0.89
CA ASP A 111 5.63 -28.89 -0.46
C ASP A 111 5.42 -28.43 0.98
N LEU A 112 6.45 -28.46 1.83
CA LEU A 112 6.36 -27.90 3.20
C LEU A 112 6.14 -26.39 3.18
N GLY A 113 6.87 -25.68 2.35
CA GLY A 113 6.68 -24.22 2.20
C GLY A 113 5.30 -23.87 1.62
N ARG A 114 4.86 -24.62 0.61
CA ARG A 114 3.51 -24.48 0.04
C ARG A 114 2.43 -24.71 1.10
N GLN A 115 2.61 -25.71 1.95
CA GLN A 115 1.66 -26.00 3.03
C GLN A 115 1.66 -24.89 4.09
N GLU A 116 2.82 -24.33 4.47
CA GLU A 116 2.87 -23.22 5.44
C GLU A 116 2.18 -21.96 4.91
N LEU A 117 2.41 -21.57 3.65
CA LEU A 117 1.70 -20.45 3.05
C LEU A 117 0.19 -20.72 2.99
N ARG A 118 -0.23 -21.92 2.60
CA ARG A 118 -1.63 -22.31 2.59
C ARG A 118 -2.26 -22.21 3.98
N ASN A 119 -1.58 -22.74 5.01
CA ASN A 119 -2.04 -22.68 6.39
C ASN A 119 -2.21 -21.25 6.88
N LEU A 120 -1.29 -20.35 6.54
CA LEU A 120 -1.40 -18.93 6.87
C LEU A 120 -2.64 -18.30 6.23
N VAL A 121 -2.87 -18.54 4.94
CA VAL A 121 -4.03 -17.99 4.22
C VAL A 121 -5.33 -18.53 4.79
N ASP A 122 -5.45 -19.85 5.00
CA ASP A 122 -6.64 -20.47 5.60
C ASP A 122 -6.91 -19.92 7.01
N ALA A 123 -5.86 -19.72 7.82
CA ALA A 123 -5.99 -19.13 9.16
C ALA A 123 -6.40 -17.66 9.15
N ALA A 124 -5.94 -16.89 8.16
CA ALA A 124 -6.35 -15.50 7.94
C ALA A 124 -7.83 -15.42 7.54
N HIS A 125 -8.26 -16.22 6.56
CA HIS A 125 -9.64 -16.32 6.11
C HIS A 125 -10.60 -16.74 7.23
N ALA A 126 -10.20 -17.69 8.08
CA ALA A 126 -10.99 -18.09 9.25
C ALA A 126 -11.24 -16.92 10.24
N ARG A 127 -10.49 -15.85 10.16
CA ARG A 127 -10.61 -14.62 10.98
C ARG A 127 -11.22 -13.45 10.21
N GLY A 128 -11.64 -13.64 8.96
CA GLY A 128 -12.16 -12.57 8.12
C GLY A 128 -11.07 -11.64 7.60
N ILE A 129 -9.82 -12.09 7.52
CA ILE A 129 -8.67 -11.32 7.03
C ILE A 129 -8.32 -11.82 5.62
N TYR A 130 -8.37 -10.93 4.64
CA TYR A 130 -7.93 -11.17 3.26
C TYR A 130 -6.41 -11.17 3.16
N VAL A 131 -5.87 -11.86 2.16
CA VAL A 131 -4.43 -11.94 1.95
C VAL A 131 -4.06 -11.38 0.57
N ILE A 132 -3.24 -10.35 0.57
CA ILE A 132 -2.67 -9.71 -0.62
C ILE A 132 -1.19 -10.09 -0.66
N LEU A 133 -0.73 -10.65 -1.78
CA LEU A 133 0.70 -10.90 -1.99
C LEU A 133 1.33 -9.77 -2.78
N ASP A 134 2.54 -9.39 -2.37
CA ASP A 134 3.44 -8.59 -3.17
C ASP A 134 4.05 -9.47 -4.26
N ILE A 135 3.97 -9.03 -5.51
CA ILE A 135 4.44 -9.78 -6.67
C ILE A 135 5.38 -8.95 -7.54
N VAL A 136 6.34 -9.62 -8.15
CA VAL A 136 7.33 -9.00 -9.03
C VAL A 136 7.13 -9.49 -10.45
N LEU A 137 6.93 -8.56 -11.39
CA LEU A 137 6.78 -8.84 -12.82
C LEU A 137 7.96 -8.32 -13.65
N ASN A 138 8.66 -7.32 -13.13
CA ASN A 138 9.68 -6.62 -13.89
C ASN A 138 11.04 -7.32 -13.91
N HIS A 139 11.41 -8.00 -12.82
CA HIS A 139 12.77 -8.52 -12.65
C HIS A 139 12.82 -9.83 -11.88
N THR A 140 13.98 -10.47 -11.93
CA THR A 140 14.37 -11.61 -11.08
C THR A 140 15.48 -11.19 -10.13
N GLY A 141 15.94 -12.10 -9.27
CA GLY A 141 17.24 -11.96 -8.59
C GLY A 141 18.41 -12.01 -9.55
N ASP A 142 19.65 -12.07 -9.03
CA ASP A 142 20.89 -12.10 -9.80
C ASP A 142 21.15 -13.49 -10.45
N VAL A 143 20.21 -13.93 -11.30
CA VAL A 143 20.21 -15.28 -11.92
C VAL A 143 21.27 -15.46 -13.01
N PHE A 144 21.87 -14.36 -13.46
CA PHE A 144 23.00 -14.39 -14.40
C PHE A 144 23.99 -13.24 -14.10
N ALA A 145 25.24 -13.41 -14.56
CA ALA A 145 26.26 -12.38 -14.55
C ALA A 145 26.47 -11.77 -15.93
N TYR A 146 27.01 -10.56 -15.95
CA TYR A 146 27.59 -9.94 -17.13
C TYR A 146 29.02 -10.47 -17.37
N PRO A 147 29.63 -10.23 -18.56
CA PRO A 147 30.92 -10.81 -18.91
C PRO A 147 31.99 -10.58 -17.83
N GLY A 148 32.69 -11.65 -17.51
CA GLY A 148 33.68 -11.68 -16.43
C GLY A 148 33.13 -11.88 -15.05
N GLY A 149 31.89 -12.39 -14.94
CA GLY A 149 31.25 -12.73 -13.67
C GLY A 149 30.67 -11.55 -12.90
N ALA A 150 30.58 -10.36 -13.51
CA ALA A 150 30.09 -9.17 -12.84
C ALA A 150 28.58 -9.22 -12.60
N ALA A 151 28.13 -8.90 -11.37
CA ALA A 151 26.70 -8.83 -11.05
C ALA A 151 26.02 -7.64 -11.75
N THR A 152 26.74 -6.54 -12.01
CA THR A 152 26.25 -5.34 -12.68
C THR A 152 27.11 -4.94 -13.86
N ALA A 153 26.53 -4.19 -14.80
CA ALA A 153 27.27 -3.54 -15.90
C ALA A 153 26.73 -2.13 -16.11
N SER A 154 27.48 -1.28 -16.78
CA SER A 154 26.98 0.04 -17.21
C SER A 154 25.84 -0.15 -18.21
N PHE A 155 24.92 0.82 -18.30
CA PHE A 155 23.84 0.76 -19.28
C PHE A 155 24.38 0.68 -20.72
N SER A 156 23.78 -0.18 -21.54
CA SER A 156 24.07 -0.30 -22.97
C SER A 156 22.77 -0.53 -23.74
N THR A 157 22.60 0.19 -24.84
CA THR A 157 21.49 -0.05 -25.78
C THR A 157 21.63 -1.37 -26.53
N THR A 158 22.85 -1.92 -26.61
CA THR A 158 23.09 -3.26 -27.17
C THR A 158 23.12 -4.26 -26.02
N PRO A 159 22.26 -5.29 -26.07
CA PRO A 159 22.22 -6.31 -25.02
C PRO A 159 23.57 -7.03 -24.86
N TYR A 160 23.99 -7.19 -23.63
CA TYR A 160 25.21 -7.95 -23.30
C TYR A 160 25.02 -9.45 -23.54
N ALA A 161 26.13 -10.16 -23.83
CA ALA A 161 26.21 -11.57 -23.53
C ALA A 161 26.12 -11.75 -22.01
N ILE A 162 25.56 -12.86 -21.55
CA ILE A 162 25.41 -13.17 -20.12
C ILE A 162 25.95 -14.55 -19.78
N GLU A 163 26.27 -14.73 -18.51
CA GLU A 163 26.78 -15.97 -17.94
C GLU A 163 25.78 -16.43 -16.87
N TRP A 164 25.00 -17.46 -17.16
CA TRP A 164 24.01 -17.96 -16.18
C TRP A 164 24.69 -18.48 -14.91
N ARG A 165 24.01 -18.35 -13.77
CA ARG A 165 24.55 -18.78 -12.47
C ARG A 165 24.02 -20.15 -12.08
N ASP A 166 24.89 -20.92 -11.43
CA ASP A 166 24.51 -22.15 -10.74
C ASP A 166 23.81 -21.87 -9.38
N GLY A 167 23.43 -22.92 -8.66
CA GLY A 167 22.77 -22.83 -7.36
C GLY A 167 23.65 -22.30 -6.22
N GLN A 168 24.95 -22.12 -6.45
CA GLN A 168 25.91 -21.49 -5.54
C GLN A 168 26.23 -20.02 -5.94
N GLY A 169 25.62 -19.55 -7.05
CA GLY A 169 25.83 -18.21 -7.56
C GLY A 169 27.06 -18.05 -8.46
N ASN A 170 27.75 -19.17 -8.81
CA ASN A 170 28.88 -19.09 -9.70
C ASN A 170 28.41 -18.84 -11.13
N PRO A 171 29.00 -17.86 -11.86
CA PRO A 171 28.71 -17.63 -13.26
C PRO A 171 29.40 -18.68 -14.14
N HIS A 172 28.72 -19.09 -15.20
CA HIS A 172 29.18 -20.10 -16.14
C HIS A 172 29.31 -19.50 -17.54
N PRO A 173 30.52 -19.03 -17.95
CA PRO A 173 30.74 -18.48 -19.29
C PRO A 173 30.40 -19.44 -20.43
N GLU A 174 30.43 -20.74 -20.18
CA GLU A 174 30.03 -21.80 -21.10
C GLU A 174 28.52 -21.98 -21.24
N TRP A 175 27.69 -21.25 -20.44
CA TRP A 175 26.23 -21.29 -20.52
C TRP A 175 25.68 -20.01 -21.17
N PRO A 176 25.73 -19.83 -22.51
CA PRO A 176 25.08 -18.71 -23.20
C PRO A 176 23.55 -18.82 -23.15
N GLN A 177 23.06 -20.04 -22.94
CA GLN A 177 21.70 -20.43 -22.59
C GLN A 177 21.74 -21.34 -21.36
N PRO A 178 20.65 -21.46 -20.58
CA PRO A 178 20.60 -22.41 -19.47
C PRO A 178 20.93 -23.84 -19.93
N PRO A 179 21.64 -24.61 -19.10
CA PRO A 179 21.93 -26.01 -19.43
C PRO A 179 20.65 -26.85 -19.43
N PRO A 180 20.60 -27.98 -20.12
CA PRO A 180 19.50 -28.92 -20.01
C PRO A 180 19.38 -29.43 -18.55
N ASN A 181 18.17 -29.36 -17.97
CA ASN A 181 17.87 -29.82 -16.60
C ASN A 181 18.78 -29.14 -15.53
N PRO A 182 18.76 -27.84 -15.38
CA PRO A 182 19.53 -27.15 -14.35
C PRO A 182 19.09 -27.58 -12.95
N ALA A 183 19.96 -27.42 -11.97
CA ALA A 183 19.60 -27.66 -10.58
C ALA A 183 18.47 -26.70 -10.10
N PRO A 184 17.62 -27.08 -9.14
CA PRO A 184 16.49 -26.25 -8.68
C PRO A 184 16.87 -24.86 -8.15
N ASP A 185 18.11 -24.69 -7.65
CA ASP A 185 18.63 -23.40 -7.17
C ASP A 185 19.47 -22.67 -8.22
N ALA A 186 19.57 -23.19 -9.46
CA ALA A 186 20.27 -22.57 -10.57
C ALA A 186 19.31 -21.84 -11.50
N VAL A 187 19.84 -20.85 -12.23
CA VAL A 187 19.13 -20.08 -13.27
C VAL A 187 17.79 -19.49 -12.76
N VAL A 188 16.78 -19.41 -13.61
CA VAL A 188 15.43 -18.92 -13.26
C VAL A 188 14.38 -20.02 -13.44
N TRP A 189 13.33 -20.01 -12.65
CA TRP A 189 12.19 -20.92 -12.74
C TRP A 189 10.85 -20.15 -12.79
N PRO A 190 9.81 -20.65 -13.50
CA PRO A 190 9.73 -21.95 -14.18
C PRO A 190 10.62 -22.05 -15.42
N ALA A 191 10.80 -23.27 -15.92
CA ALA A 191 11.63 -23.56 -17.09
C ALA A 191 11.23 -22.77 -18.35
N THR A 192 9.98 -22.34 -18.44
CA THR A 192 9.46 -21.47 -19.51
C THR A 192 10.08 -20.08 -19.54
N LEU A 193 10.78 -19.64 -18.49
CA LEU A 193 11.55 -18.40 -18.43
C LEU A 193 13.05 -18.58 -18.77
N GLN A 194 13.50 -19.79 -18.99
CA GLN A 194 14.91 -20.13 -19.15
C GLN A 194 15.43 -19.84 -20.58
N HIS A 195 15.51 -18.58 -20.95
CA HIS A 195 16.06 -18.14 -22.23
C HIS A 195 16.72 -16.76 -22.08
N SER A 196 17.93 -16.58 -22.59
CA SER A 196 18.69 -15.31 -22.46
C SER A 196 17.97 -14.12 -23.07
N GLU A 197 17.21 -14.29 -24.16
CA GLU A 197 16.48 -13.20 -24.82
C GLU A 197 15.23 -12.75 -24.04
N TYR A 198 14.82 -13.50 -23.01
CA TYR A 198 13.73 -13.12 -22.13
C TYR A 198 14.11 -12.06 -21.09
N PHE A 199 15.37 -11.59 -21.15
CA PHE A 199 15.91 -10.51 -20.32
C PHE A 199 16.41 -9.38 -21.21
N THR A 200 16.33 -8.13 -20.70
CA THR A 200 16.80 -6.96 -21.44
C THR A 200 18.31 -6.98 -21.61
N ARG A 201 19.06 -7.45 -20.60
CA ARG A 201 20.53 -7.60 -20.61
C ARG A 201 21.26 -6.29 -20.93
N GLN A 202 20.72 -5.15 -20.50
CA GLN A 202 21.23 -3.82 -20.84
C GLN A 202 22.04 -3.17 -19.73
N GLY A 203 22.39 -3.93 -18.67
CA GLY A 203 23.09 -3.39 -17.50
C GLY A 203 22.17 -2.57 -16.59
N MET A 204 22.75 -1.77 -15.70
CA MET A 204 22.01 -0.96 -14.73
C MET A 204 21.04 0.00 -15.41
N ALA A 205 19.86 0.13 -14.83
CA ALA A 205 18.75 0.88 -15.42
C ALA A 205 19.08 2.32 -15.79
N GLN A 206 18.67 2.70 -16.99
CA GLN A 206 18.51 4.08 -17.40
C GLN A 206 17.01 4.31 -17.62
N ASP A 207 16.43 5.24 -16.87
CA ASP A 207 14.99 5.47 -16.80
C ASP A 207 14.23 4.17 -16.36
N THR A 208 13.45 3.57 -17.25
CA THR A 208 12.64 2.38 -16.99
C THR A 208 13.21 1.11 -17.63
N VAL A 209 14.37 1.16 -18.26
CA VAL A 209 14.99 0.04 -18.99
C VAL A 209 16.31 -0.32 -18.35
N GLY A 210 16.52 -1.61 -18.05
CA GLY A 210 17.72 -2.15 -17.42
C GLY A 210 17.49 -2.67 -16.01
N ASP A 211 18.56 -3.22 -15.43
CA ASP A 211 18.54 -3.90 -14.14
C ASP A 211 18.45 -2.91 -12.97
N PHE A 212 17.71 -3.27 -11.92
CA PHE A 212 17.78 -2.62 -10.63
C PHE A 212 18.99 -3.15 -9.85
N PHE A 213 20.12 -2.50 -9.95
CA PHE A 213 21.40 -2.99 -9.42
C PHE A 213 21.71 -4.40 -9.95
N ASP A 214 21.60 -5.42 -9.13
CA ASP A 214 21.81 -6.83 -9.46
C ASP A 214 20.50 -7.59 -9.79
N LEU A 215 19.32 -6.97 -9.64
CA LEU A 215 18.04 -7.55 -10.03
C LEU A 215 17.84 -7.48 -11.54
N LYS A 216 17.68 -8.62 -12.20
CA LYS A 216 17.73 -8.77 -13.67
C LYS A 216 16.40 -8.47 -14.33
N GLN A 217 16.33 -7.41 -15.14
CA GLN A 217 15.10 -7.03 -15.82
C GLN A 217 14.68 -8.05 -16.87
N MET A 218 13.43 -8.55 -16.73
CA MET A 218 12.79 -9.40 -17.73
C MET A 218 12.21 -8.58 -18.89
N ASN A 219 12.28 -9.11 -20.10
CA ASN A 219 11.69 -8.49 -21.28
C ASN A 219 10.23 -8.97 -21.48
N THR A 220 9.29 -8.36 -20.76
CA THR A 220 7.88 -8.72 -20.78
C THR A 220 7.18 -8.44 -22.12
N VAL A 221 7.84 -7.68 -23.02
CA VAL A 221 7.35 -7.38 -24.38
C VAL A 221 8.11 -8.16 -25.45
N TYR A 222 8.99 -9.10 -25.07
CA TYR A 222 9.62 -10.00 -26.03
C TYR A 222 8.57 -10.82 -26.75
N GLU A 223 8.54 -10.72 -28.08
CA GLU A 223 7.57 -11.40 -28.92
C GLU A 223 8.27 -12.41 -29.83
N THR A 224 7.67 -13.58 -29.95
CA THR A 224 8.07 -14.59 -30.93
C THR A 224 6.84 -15.35 -31.47
N GLY A 225 6.65 -15.31 -32.78
CA GLY A 225 5.53 -15.99 -33.44
C GLY A 225 4.13 -15.55 -32.99
N GLY A 226 3.96 -14.30 -32.59
CA GLY A 226 2.70 -13.75 -32.06
C GLY A 226 2.45 -14.05 -30.58
N HIS A 227 3.44 -14.58 -29.85
CA HIS A 227 3.37 -14.90 -28.43
C HIS A 227 4.33 -14.05 -27.62
N PHE A 228 4.00 -13.82 -26.35
CA PHE A 228 4.81 -13.07 -25.38
C PHE A 228 5.23 -14.00 -24.23
N PRO A 229 6.22 -14.87 -24.45
CA PRO A 229 6.49 -16.01 -23.56
C PRO A 229 6.81 -15.61 -22.11
N VAL A 230 7.47 -14.47 -21.87
CA VAL A 230 7.76 -13.98 -20.51
C VAL A 230 6.47 -13.60 -19.79
N ARG A 231 5.64 -12.79 -20.43
CA ARG A 231 4.36 -12.37 -19.88
C ARG A 231 3.43 -13.56 -19.64
N ASP A 232 3.36 -14.48 -20.60
CA ASP A 232 2.50 -15.66 -20.51
C ASP A 232 2.94 -16.60 -19.38
N ALA A 233 4.26 -16.76 -19.16
CA ALA A 233 4.81 -17.54 -18.07
C ALA A 233 4.48 -16.92 -16.70
N LEU A 234 4.60 -15.60 -16.57
CA LEU A 234 4.28 -14.87 -15.33
C LEU A 234 2.78 -14.93 -15.02
N ILE A 235 1.92 -14.71 -16.02
CA ILE A 235 0.46 -14.85 -15.85
C ILE A 235 0.11 -16.25 -15.37
N THR A 236 0.71 -17.28 -15.97
CA THR A 236 0.46 -18.67 -15.57
C THR A 236 0.90 -18.92 -14.13
N ALA A 237 2.10 -18.50 -13.75
CA ALA A 237 2.63 -18.70 -12.41
C ALA A 237 1.76 -18.01 -11.34
N TYR A 238 1.38 -16.75 -11.56
CA TYR A 238 0.56 -16.00 -10.60
C TYR A 238 -0.91 -16.45 -10.58
N ALA A 239 -1.48 -16.87 -11.69
CA ALA A 239 -2.80 -17.51 -11.70
C ALA A 239 -2.81 -18.83 -10.92
N ASP A 240 -1.73 -19.62 -11.00
CA ASP A 240 -1.57 -20.84 -10.20
C ASP A 240 -1.41 -20.54 -8.71
N ILE A 241 -0.78 -19.44 -8.33
CA ILE A 241 -0.70 -18.97 -6.94
C ILE A 241 -2.09 -18.64 -6.41
N VAL A 242 -2.91 -17.89 -7.15
CA VAL A 242 -4.32 -17.63 -6.75
C VAL A 242 -5.07 -18.95 -6.54
N ARG A 243 -4.94 -19.88 -7.47
CA ARG A 243 -5.61 -21.19 -7.40
C ARG A 243 -5.12 -22.05 -6.24
N THR A 244 -3.82 -22.03 -5.97
CA THR A 244 -3.20 -22.92 -4.97
C THR A 244 -3.41 -22.42 -3.56
N TYR A 245 -3.31 -21.12 -3.35
CA TYR A 245 -3.30 -20.52 -2.01
C TYR A 245 -4.57 -19.75 -1.66
N ASP A 246 -5.49 -19.57 -2.61
CA ASP A 246 -6.73 -18.82 -2.41
C ASP A 246 -6.52 -17.32 -2.09
N ILE A 247 -5.52 -16.70 -2.72
CA ILE A 247 -5.14 -15.30 -2.53
C ILE A 247 -6.25 -14.36 -3.00
N ASP A 248 -6.39 -13.19 -2.37
CA ASP A 248 -7.47 -12.24 -2.59
C ASP A 248 -7.07 -11.01 -3.40
N GLY A 249 -5.79 -10.74 -3.52
CA GLY A 249 -5.26 -9.60 -4.28
C GLY A 249 -3.76 -9.65 -4.48
N PHE A 250 -3.28 -8.77 -5.36
CA PHE A 250 -1.84 -8.56 -5.61
C PHE A 250 -1.47 -7.08 -5.50
N ARG A 251 -0.34 -6.81 -4.84
CA ARG A 251 0.43 -5.59 -5.04
C ARG A 251 1.49 -5.89 -6.09
N VAL A 252 1.52 -5.10 -7.16
CA VAL A 252 2.50 -5.26 -8.25
C VAL A 252 3.68 -4.32 -8.01
N ASP A 253 4.82 -4.93 -7.71
CA ASP A 253 6.08 -4.22 -7.55
C ASP A 253 6.52 -3.56 -8.85
N THR A 254 7.18 -2.38 -8.72
CA THR A 254 7.81 -1.69 -9.86
C THR A 254 6.92 -1.57 -11.10
N LEU A 255 5.60 -1.37 -10.93
CA LEU A 255 4.62 -1.29 -12.03
C LEU A 255 5.02 -0.25 -13.09
N LYS A 256 5.61 0.87 -12.68
CA LYS A 256 6.10 1.95 -13.56
C LYS A 256 7.12 1.46 -14.60
N TYR A 257 7.82 0.37 -14.33
CA TYR A 257 8.92 -0.15 -15.17
C TYR A 257 8.48 -1.23 -16.14
N LEU A 258 7.21 -1.66 -16.07
CA LEU A 258 6.66 -2.64 -17.01
C LEU A 258 6.43 -2.01 -18.38
N ALA A 259 6.99 -2.63 -19.40
CA ALA A 259 6.94 -2.13 -20.77
C ALA A 259 5.59 -2.42 -21.46
N GLY A 260 5.22 -1.55 -22.38
CA GLY A 260 4.07 -1.71 -23.28
C GLY A 260 2.75 -1.88 -22.55
N ASN A 261 1.92 -2.81 -23.04
CA ASN A 261 0.61 -3.14 -22.49
C ASN A 261 0.64 -4.26 -21.42
N THR A 262 1.81 -4.62 -20.90
CA THR A 262 1.96 -5.68 -19.90
C THR A 262 1.06 -5.48 -18.68
N PRO A 263 0.99 -4.27 -18.05
CA PRO A 263 0.08 -4.04 -16.91
C PRO A 263 -1.38 -4.31 -17.24
N LEU A 264 -1.81 -3.89 -18.44
CA LEU A 264 -3.18 -4.06 -18.90
C LEU A 264 -3.52 -5.55 -19.07
N VAL A 265 -2.68 -6.28 -19.82
CA VAL A 265 -2.91 -7.69 -20.12
C VAL A 265 -2.81 -8.55 -18.86
N PHE A 266 -1.81 -8.29 -18.00
CA PHE A 266 -1.63 -9.02 -16.76
C PHE A 266 -2.84 -8.84 -15.81
N GLY A 267 -3.23 -7.59 -15.54
CA GLY A 267 -4.34 -7.30 -14.63
C GLY A 267 -5.65 -7.94 -15.08
N ASN A 268 -5.95 -7.87 -16.39
CA ASN A 268 -7.13 -8.51 -16.95
C ASN A 268 -7.08 -10.03 -16.84
N ALA A 269 -5.97 -10.66 -17.23
CA ALA A 269 -5.81 -12.12 -17.22
C ALA A 269 -5.92 -12.70 -15.80
N ILE A 270 -5.31 -12.04 -14.80
CA ILE A 270 -5.40 -12.47 -13.39
C ILE A 270 -6.83 -12.34 -12.86
N ARG A 271 -7.53 -11.26 -13.19
CA ARG A 271 -8.93 -11.07 -12.78
C ARG A 271 -9.83 -12.14 -13.42
N GLU A 272 -9.64 -12.46 -14.68
CA GLU A 272 -10.38 -13.55 -15.35
C GLU A 272 -10.06 -14.91 -14.71
N ALA A 273 -8.80 -15.20 -14.43
CA ALA A 273 -8.40 -16.43 -13.73
C ALA A 273 -9.05 -16.52 -12.34
N ALA A 274 -9.01 -15.43 -11.55
CA ALA A 274 -9.64 -15.35 -10.25
C ALA A 274 -11.17 -15.55 -10.33
N LEU A 275 -11.82 -14.96 -11.34
CA LEU A 275 -13.25 -15.11 -11.58
C LEU A 275 -13.63 -16.59 -11.85
N THR A 276 -12.81 -17.33 -12.60
CA THR A 276 -13.06 -18.77 -12.85
C THR A 276 -12.96 -19.61 -11.56
N LEU A 277 -12.27 -19.11 -10.55
CA LEU A 277 -12.13 -19.70 -9.23
C LEU A 277 -13.22 -19.25 -8.24
N GLY A 278 -14.14 -18.37 -8.67
CA GLY A 278 -15.20 -17.83 -7.81
C GLY A 278 -14.85 -16.53 -7.08
N LYS A 279 -13.62 -16.02 -7.23
CA LYS A 279 -13.20 -14.73 -6.64
C LYS A 279 -13.63 -13.58 -7.55
N ARG A 280 -14.80 -13.03 -7.26
CA ARG A 280 -15.46 -12.04 -8.13
C ARG A 280 -14.91 -10.61 -8.02
N ASN A 281 -14.21 -10.34 -6.94
CA ASN A 281 -13.71 -9.00 -6.60
C ASN A 281 -12.21 -9.08 -6.22
N PHE A 282 -11.42 -9.77 -7.06
CA PHE A 282 -9.97 -9.84 -6.89
C PHE A 282 -9.36 -8.46 -7.08
N PHE A 283 -8.47 -8.03 -6.18
CA PHE A 283 -7.93 -6.68 -6.18
C PHE A 283 -6.47 -6.63 -6.60
N THR A 284 -6.15 -5.69 -7.49
CA THR A 284 -4.78 -5.43 -7.90
C THR A 284 -4.44 -3.95 -7.72
N PHE A 285 -3.31 -3.66 -7.11
CA PHE A 285 -2.76 -2.31 -7.06
C PHE A 285 -1.26 -2.34 -7.30
N GLY A 286 -0.74 -1.28 -7.90
CA GLY A 286 0.66 -1.24 -8.32
C GLY A 286 1.47 -0.15 -7.64
N GLU A 287 2.78 -0.36 -7.64
CA GLU A 287 3.72 0.67 -7.26
C GLU A 287 4.08 1.53 -8.47
N VAL A 288 3.66 2.78 -8.42
CA VAL A 288 4.10 3.84 -9.35
C VAL A 288 4.60 5.00 -8.50
N TYR A 289 5.89 4.97 -8.14
CA TYR A 289 6.53 6.01 -7.33
C TYR A 289 6.71 7.27 -8.18
N ASP A 290 5.63 8.04 -8.37
CA ASP A 290 5.59 9.20 -9.26
C ASP A 290 4.37 10.09 -8.97
N SER A 291 4.09 11.01 -9.89
CA SER A 291 2.96 11.93 -9.90
C SER A 291 1.64 11.24 -10.28
N GLU A 292 0.53 11.93 -10.02
CA GLU A 292 -0.82 11.53 -10.45
C GLU A 292 -0.90 11.27 -11.96
N ASP A 293 -0.29 12.15 -12.77
CA ASP A 293 -0.24 12.03 -14.22
C ASP A 293 0.49 10.77 -14.70
N THR A 294 1.53 10.36 -14.00
CA THR A 294 2.24 9.10 -14.33
C THR A 294 1.42 7.89 -13.91
N ILE A 295 0.87 7.89 -12.70
CA ILE A 295 0.02 6.80 -12.18
C ILE A 295 -1.13 6.49 -13.14
N SER A 296 -1.80 7.53 -13.66
CA SER A 296 -2.95 7.39 -14.56
C SER A 296 -2.65 6.59 -15.84
N ARG A 297 -1.38 6.41 -16.20
CA ARG A 297 -0.94 5.67 -17.40
C ARG A 297 -0.80 4.17 -17.17
N PHE A 298 -0.83 3.71 -15.92
CA PHE A 298 -0.53 2.32 -15.56
C PHE A 298 -1.73 1.56 -14.98
N ILE A 299 -2.82 2.26 -14.65
CA ILE A 299 -3.96 1.68 -13.95
C ILE A 299 -5.27 1.88 -14.70
N GLY A 300 -6.26 1.05 -14.36
CA GLY A 300 -7.61 1.16 -14.89
C GLY A 300 -7.70 0.85 -16.39
N ARG A 301 -8.68 1.48 -17.03
CA ARG A 301 -8.88 1.39 -18.47
C ARG A 301 -8.00 2.40 -19.18
N LEU A 302 -6.98 1.94 -19.89
CA LEU A 302 -6.12 2.78 -20.70
C LEU A 302 -6.78 3.04 -22.06
N THR A 303 -7.38 4.21 -22.23
CA THR A 303 -8.06 4.58 -23.49
C THR A 303 -7.13 5.22 -24.54
N SER A 304 -5.86 5.41 -24.20
CA SER A 304 -4.93 6.24 -24.99
C SER A 304 -4.02 5.49 -25.93
N MET A 305 -4.02 4.15 -25.93
CA MET A 305 -3.18 3.36 -26.84
C MET A 305 -3.98 2.96 -28.08
N PRO A 306 -3.54 3.36 -29.30
CA PRO A 306 -4.19 2.92 -30.53
C PRO A 306 -4.12 1.40 -30.67
N GLY A 307 -5.27 0.74 -30.81
CA GLY A 307 -5.40 -0.71 -31.02
C GLY A 307 -5.66 -1.51 -29.75
N ASP A 308 -5.74 -0.88 -28.57
CA ASP A 308 -6.15 -1.57 -27.35
C ASP A 308 -7.65 -1.87 -27.37
N ASP A 309 -8.02 -3.05 -26.84
CA ASP A 309 -9.42 -3.41 -26.66
C ASP A 309 -10.00 -2.60 -25.48
N PRO A 310 -11.00 -1.72 -25.70
CA PRO A 310 -11.56 -0.88 -24.65
C PRO A 310 -12.33 -1.67 -23.58
N SER A 311 -12.56 -2.96 -23.76
CA SER A 311 -13.16 -3.84 -22.75
C SER A 311 -12.15 -4.33 -21.72
N VAL A 312 -10.85 -4.23 -21.99
CA VAL A 312 -9.79 -4.71 -21.11
C VAL A 312 -9.48 -3.64 -20.05
N ILE A 313 -9.45 -4.05 -18.79
CA ILE A 313 -9.08 -3.22 -17.65
C ILE A 313 -7.81 -3.82 -17.05
N GLY A 314 -6.79 -2.97 -16.83
CA GLY A 314 -5.50 -3.36 -16.28
C GLY A 314 -5.49 -3.52 -14.75
N ILE A 315 -4.42 -3.06 -14.13
CA ILE A 315 -4.29 -2.98 -12.67
C ILE A 315 -5.35 -2.01 -12.14
N ASP A 316 -6.03 -2.36 -11.05
CA ASP A 316 -7.22 -1.62 -10.58
C ASP A 316 -6.87 -0.28 -9.96
N ALA A 317 -5.76 -0.20 -9.21
CA ALA A 317 -5.38 0.98 -8.44
C ALA A 317 -3.86 1.06 -8.28
N ALA A 318 -3.41 2.06 -7.52
CA ALA A 318 -2.00 2.23 -7.18
C ALA A 318 -1.81 2.58 -5.69
N LEU A 319 -0.57 2.44 -5.21
CA LEU A 319 -0.12 3.12 -3.99
C LEU A 319 -0.25 4.63 -4.17
N ASP A 320 -0.85 5.30 -3.20
CA ASP A 320 -1.17 6.74 -3.27
C ASP A 320 0.05 7.61 -2.94
N TYR A 321 1.04 7.61 -3.83
CA TYR A 321 2.21 8.46 -3.69
C TYR A 321 1.88 9.96 -3.71
N PRO A 322 0.96 10.46 -4.55
CA PRO A 322 0.57 11.87 -4.49
C PRO A 322 0.07 12.31 -3.11
N LEU A 323 -0.76 11.50 -2.46
CA LEU A 323 -1.20 11.77 -1.08
C LEU A 323 -0.05 11.62 -0.08
N PHE A 324 0.79 10.61 -0.23
CA PHE A 324 1.96 10.40 0.61
C PHE A 324 2.94 11.58 0.58
N TYR A 325 3.13 12.25 -0.56
CA TYR A 325 4.02 13.42 -0.62
C TYR A 325 3.50 14.61 0.19
N VAL A 326 2.21 14.64 0.50
CA VAL A 326 1.54 15.79 1.14
C VAL A 326 1.07 15.45 2.56
N LEU A 327 0.35 14.35 2.74
CA LEU A 327 -0.35 14.03 3.98
C LEU A 327 0.57 13.96 5.22
N PRO A 328 1.72 13.27 5.19
CA PRO A 328 2.61 13.20 6.35
C PRO A 328 3.14 14.56 6.78
N THR A 329 3.46 15.44 5.83
CA THR A 329 4.00 16.76 6.12
C THR A 329 2.90 17.72 6.64
N VAL A 330 1.69 17.65 6.12
CA VAL A 330 0.53 18.39 6.64
C VAL A 330 0.17 17.91 8.04
N ALA A 331 0.09 16.59 8.26
CA ALA A 331 -0.24 16.00 9.56
C ALA A 331 0.78 16.39 10.66
N LYS A 332 2.04 16.60 10.30
CA LYS A 332 3.10 17.07 11.21
C LYS A 332 3.16 18.59 11.37
N GLY A 333 2.32 19.35 10.68
CA GLY A 333 2.36 20.81 10.67
C GLY A 333 3.57 21.41 9.93
N LEU A 334 4.16 20.67 8.99
CA LEU A 334 5.34 21.07 8.20
C LEU A 334 4.97 21.62 6.81
N ALA A 335 3.73 21.39 6.38
CA ALA A 335 3.17 21.92 5.13
C ALA A 335 1.79 22.53 5.37
N PRO A 336 1.35 23.49 4.54
CA PRO A 336 0.04 24.11 4.71
C PRO A 336 -1.10 23.12 4.37
N PRO A 337 -2.24 23.16 5.09
CA PRO A 337 -3.40 22.34 4.79
C PRO A 337 -3.94 22.48 3.36
N SER A 338 -3.75 23.66 2.71
CA SER A 338 -4.09 23.88 1.31
C SER A 338 -3.40 22.92 0.35
N SER A 339 -2.23 22.39 0.70
CA SER A 339 -1.53 21.40 -0.13
C SER A 339 -2.36 20.13 -0.37
N LEU A 340 -3.20 19.71 0.60
CA LEU A 340 -4.15 18.61 0.40
C LEU A 340 -5.26 18.99 -0.58
N SER A 341 -5.79 20.22 -0.48
CA SER A 341 -6.79 20.73 -1.41
C SER A 341 -6.28 20.78 -2.85
N ASP A 342 -5.05 21.26 -3.02
CA ASP A 342 -4.41 21.37 -4.34
C ASP A 342 -4.17 19.97 -4.93
N MET A 343 -3.69 19.02 -4.13
CA MET A 343 -3.47 17.64 -4.56
C MET A 343 -4.79 16.97 -5.00
N TYR A 344 -5.86 17.09 -4.20
CA TYR A 344 -7.16 16.49 -4.58
C TYR A 344 -7.78 17.18 -5.80
N SER A 345 -7.62 18.49 -5.96
CA SER A 345 -8.08 19.21 -7.15
C SER A 345 -7.35 18.75 -8.41
N HIS A 346 -6.04 18.54 -8.32
CA HIS A 346 -5.25 17.99 -9.43
C HIS A 346 -5.66 16.55 -9.76
N ARG A 347 -5.86 15.71 -8.74
CA ARG A 347 -6.35 14.34 -8.90
C ARG A 347 -7.66 14.28 -9.67
N ILE A 348 -8.65 15.09 -9.30
CA ILE A 348 -9.94 15.14 -9.99
C ILE A 348 -9.73 15.47 -11.47
N ALA A 349 -8.88 16.44 -11.79
CA ALA A 349 -8.62 16.85 -13.16
C ALA A 349 -7.92 15.76 -14.00
N VAL A 350 -6.98 15.02 -13.41
CA VAL A 350 -6.20 13.96 -14.10
C VAL A 350 -7.00 12.65 -14.21
N GLN A 351 -7.76 12.30 -13.17
CA GLN A 351 -8.44 11.01 -13.04
C GLN A 351 -9.87 11.02 -13.60
N ASP A 352 -10.33 12.15 -14.14
CA ASP A 352 -11.70 12.25 -14.69
C ASP A 352 -11.93 11.17 -15.76
N GLY A 353 -12.88 10.29 -15.49
CA GLY A 353 -13.21 9.17 -16.38
C GLY A 353 -12.28 7.96 -16.31
N LEU A 354 -11.24 7.93 -15.45
CA LEU A 354 -10.39 6.76 -15.28
C LEU A 354 -11.10 5.71 -14.41
N LEU A 355 -11.51 4.62 -15.06
CA LEU A 355 -12.26 3.54 -14.42
C LEU A 355 -11.39 2.30 -14.26
N SER A 356 -11.52 1.65 -13.10
CA SER A 356 -11.05 0.30 -12.81
C SER A 356 -12.20 -0.71 -12.87
N SER A 357 -11.92 -1.98 -12.58
CA SER A 357 -12.94 -3.01 -12.44
C SER A 357 -13.89 -2.75 -11.25
N HIS A 358 -13.51 -1.88 -10.33
CA HIS A 358 -14.23 -1.52 -9.12
C HIS A 358 -15.00 -0.18 -9.24
N GLY A 359 -14.81 0.56 -10.32
CA GLY A 359 -15.37 1.89 -10.54
C GLY A 359 -14.28 2.95 -10.70
N GLU A 360 -14.47 4.16 -10.19
CA GLU A 360 -13.50 5.26 -10.25
C GLU A 360 -12.19 4.86 -9.54
N ALA A 361 -11.09 4.79 -10.29
CA ALA A 361 -9.83 4.20 -9.84
C ALA A 361 -9.25 4.91 -8.60
N SER A 362 -9.32 6.23 -8.55
CA SER A 362 -8.76 7.02 -7.45
C SER A 362 -9.41 6.75 -6.08
N ARG A 363 -10.63 6.21 -6.06
CA ARG A 363 -11.32 5.83 -4.83
C ARG A 363 -10.79 4.54 -4.20
N TYR A 364 -9.99 3.80 -4.95
CA TYR A 364 -9.40 2.52 -4.52
C TYR A 364 -7.89 2.62 -4.34
N TYR A 365 -7.29 3.81 -4.43
CA TYR A 365 -5.88 4.00 -4.13
C TYR A 365 -5.56 3.51 -2.72
N VAL A 366 -4.45 2.80 -2.58
CA VAL A 366 -3.96 2.33 -1.28
C VAL A 366 -3.14 3.44 -0.65
N THR A 367 -3.71 4.07 0.37
CA THR A 367 -3.15 5.26 1.04
C THR A 367 -2.26 4.87 2.21
N PHE A 368 -1.19 5.62 2.47
CA PHE A 368 -0.21 5.30 3.51
C PHE A 368 0.50 6.55 4.04
N LEU A 369 1.05 6.46 5.26
CA LEU A 369 1.89 7.50 5.88
C LEU A 369 3.38 7.20 5.75
N ASP A 370 3.74 5.95 5.70
CA ASP A 370 5.08 5.40 5.48
C ASP A 370 5.01 3.97 4.94
N ASN A 371 6.12 3.44 4.45
CA ASN A 371 6.27 2.05 4.05
C ASN A 371 7.75 1.63 4.10
N HIS A 372 8.04 0.40 3.69
CA HIS A 372 9.36 -0.22 3.74
C HIS A 372 10.40 0.38 2.76
N ASP A 373 9.99 1.21 1.80
CA ASP A 373 10.85 1.83 0.79
C ASP A 373 11.10 3.32 1.05
N GLN A 374 10.54 3.86 2.14
CA GLN A 374 10.75 5.25 2.51
C GLN A 374 11.98 5.39 3.43
N PRO A 375 12.65 6.56 3.42
CA PRO A 375 13.83 6.76 4.26
C PRO A 375 13.53 6.90 5.74
N ASN A 376 12.29 7.20 6.12
CA ASN A 376 11.88 7.45 7.50
C ASN A 376 10.49 6.90 7.76
N ARG A 377 10.29 6.37 8.98
CA ARG A 377 8.96 6.12 9.51
C ARG A 377 8.18 7.43 9.70
N PHE A 378 6.85 7.33 9.72
CA PHE A 378 6.02 8.50 10.02
C PHE A 378 6.24 9.00 11.45
N TYR A 379 6.27 8.12 12.43
CA TYR A 379 6.58 8.50 13.80
C TYR A 379 8.04 8.90 13.95
N TYR A 380 8.27 9.97 14.70
CA TYR A 380 9.59 10.40 15.15
C TYR A 380 9.61 10.44 16.68
N ASP A 381 10.46 9.63 17.29
CA ASP A 381 10.65 9.61 18.74
C ASP A 381 11.85 10.47 19.15
N ASP A 382 11.60 11.45 20.03
CA ASP A 382 12.65 12.26 20.66
C ASP A 382 12.97 11.79 22.08
N GLY A 383 12.41 10.67 22.52
CA GLY A 383 12.53 10.12 23.86
C GLY A 383 11.78 10.93 24.94
N LYS A 384 10.92 11.89 24.54
CA LYS A 384 10.15 12.76 25.45
C LYS A 384 8.64 12.75 25.16
N GLY A 385 8.21 12.08 24.09
CA GLY A 385 6.82 12.06 23.65
C GLY A 385 6.33 13.37 23.03
N THR A 386 7.23 14.26 22.62
CA THR A 386 6.86 15.56 22.05
C THR A 386 6.01 15.40 20.78
N TYR A 387 6.23 14.33 20.02
CA TYR A 387 5.63 14.09 18.71
C TYR A 387 4.56 12.99 18.73
N ASP A 388 4.24 12.41 19.88
CA ASP A 388 3.30 11.28 20.00
C ASP A 388 1.92 11.62 19.44
N ALA A 389 1.43 12.84 19.66
CA ALA A 389 0.13 13.30 19.18
C ALA A 389 0.02 13.38 17.64
N GLN A 390 1.15 13.43 16.93
CA GLN A 390 1.17 13.42 15.46
C GLN A 390 0.66 12.08 14.89
N VAL A 391 0.91 10.96 15.59
CA VAL A 391 0.56 9.63 15.10
C VAL A 391 -0.96 9.42 15.03
N PRO A 392 -1.74 9.59 16.11
CA PRO A 392 -3.20 9.44 16.02
C PRO A 392 -3.85 10.47 15.08
N LEU A 393 -3.31 11.70 14.97
CA LEU A 393 -3.79 12.69 14.01
C LEU A 393 -3.54 12.24 12.57
N GLY A 394 -2.32 11.80 12.24
CA GLY A 394 -1.99 11.29 10.92
C GLY A 394 -2.81 10.07 10.54
N LEU A 395 -2.98 9.12 11.47
CA LEU A 395 -3.83 7.94 11.29
C LEU A 395 -5.30 8.33 11.06
N ALA A 396 -5.85 9.30 11.79
CA ALA A 396 -7.22 9.76 11.58
C ALA A 396 -7.41 10.35 10.18
N LEU A 397 -6.49 11.20 9.73
CA LEU A 397 -6.52 11.73 8.36
C LEU A 397 -6.37 10.61 7.31
N LEU A 398 -5.52 9.61 7.56
CA LEU A 398 -5.36 8.45 6.67
C LEU A 398 -6.66 7.63 6.57
N PHE A 399 -7.25 7.27 7.72
CA PHE A 399 -8.44 6.40 7.78
C PHE A 399 -9.70 7.05 7.21
N PHE A 400 -9.79 8.37 7.23
CA PHE A 400 -11.00 9.09 6.84
C PHE A 400 -10.89 9.84 5.51
N SER A 401 -9.69 9.89 4.91
CA SER A 401 -9.49 10.32 3.53
C SER A 401 -10.06 9.29 2.53
N PRO A 402 -10.31 9.67 1.26
CA PRO A 402 -10.64 8.72 0.21
C PRO A 402 -9.52 7.69 0.00
N GLY A 403 -9.90 6.46 -0.31
CA GLY A 403 -8.97 5.36 -0.57
C GLY A 403 -9.07 4.21 0.44
N ILE A 404 -8.15 3.28 0.32
CA ILE A 404 -8.01 2.10 1.17
C ILE A 404 -6.81 2.33 2.09
N PRO A 405 -7.01 2.58 3.39
CA PRO A 405 -5.89 2.83 4.30
C PRO A 405 -4.95 1.64 4.39
N CYS A 406 -3.64 1.90 4.37
CA CYS A 406 -2.61 0.91 4.64
C CYS A 406 -1.72 1.39 5.78
N VAL A 407 -1.58 0.55 6.81
CA VAL A 407 -0.71 0.79 7.96
C VAL A 407 0.49 -0.13 7.84
N TYR A 408 1.68 0.43 7.94
CA TYR A 408 2.93 -0.32 7.92
C TYR A 408 3.18 -0.96 9.28
N TYR A 409 3.62 -2.24 9.31
CA TYR A 409 3.84 -2.99 10.55
C TYR A 409 4.71 -2.21 11.54
N GLY A 410 4.36 -2.28 12.82
CA GLY A 410 5.09 -1.63 13.89
C GLY A 410 4.73 -0.16 14.14
N THR A 411 3.89 0.47 13.30
CA THR A 411 3.35 1.82 13.60
C THR A 411 2.62 1.82 14.93
N GLU A 412 1.86 0.78 15.22
CA GLU A 412 1.11 0.60 16.47
C GLU A 412 2.03 0.38 17.68
N ALA A 413 3.24 -0.13 17.47
CA ALA A 413 4.26 -0.32 18.51
C ALA A 413 5.17 0.90 18.68
N GLY A 414 5.06 1.92 17.82
CA GLY A 414 5.87 3.12 17.86
C GLY A 414 7.25 2.96 17.23
N LEU A 415 7.41 2.08 16.24
CA LEU A 415 8.64 2.00 15.46
C LEU A 415 8.93 3.34 14.76
N HIS A 416 10.19 3.79 14.80
CA HIS A 416 10.58 5.15 14.42
C HIS A 416 11.91 5.21 13.64
N GLY A 417 12.28 4.14 12.96
CA GLY A 417 13.51 4.07 12.16
C GLY A 417 13.63 5.22 11.14
N SER A 418 14.85 5.68 10.93
CA SER A 418 15.15 6.85 10.11
C SER A 418 16.54 6.76 9.48
N GLY A 419 16.72 7.35 8.29
CA GLY A 419 18.01 7.46 7.62
C GLY A 419 18.21 6.52 6.43
N GLY A 420 17.18 5.82 5.99
CA GLY A 420 17.21 4.95 4.82
C GLY A 420 16.25 3.77 4.96
N ASN A 421 15.94 3.10 3.85
CA ASN A 421 15.00 1.99 3.84
C ASN A 421 15.41 0.83 4.78
N GLU A 422 16.69 0.55 4.95
CA GLU A 422 17.16 -0.46 5.90
C GLU A 422 16.82 -0.07 7.37
N SER A 423 16.82 1.22 7.68
CA SER A 423 16.51 1.73 9.03
C SER A 423 15.03 1.66 9.38
N VAL A 424 14.13 1.62 8.38
CA VAL A 424 12.67 1.50 8.60
C VAL A 424 12.17 0.05 8.51
N ARG A 425 13.08 -0.92 8.46
CA ARG A 425 12.79 -2.36 8.39
C ARG A 425 13.23 -3.05 9.68
N GLU A 426 12.88 -2.47 10.82
CA GLU A 426 13.17 -2.98 12.15
C GLU A 426 12.51 -4.36 12.36
N ALA A 427 13.11 -5.22 13.19
CA ALA A 427 12.55 -6.51 13.55
C ALA A 427 11.54 -6.37 14.68
N LEU A 428 10.25 -6.29 14.33
CA LEU A 428 9.17 -5.98 15.29
C LEU A 428 9.20 -6.86 16.55
N TRP A 429 9.30 -8.19 16.40
CA TRP A 429 9.22 -9.09 17.59
C TRP A 429 10.42 -8.99 18.53
N GLY A 430 11.45 -8.24 18.17
CA GLY A 430 12.54 -7.88 19.07
C GLY A 430 12.22 -6.67 19.97
N ASP A 431 11.21 -5.88 19.61
CA ASP A 431 10.76 -4.73 20.40
C ASP A 431 9.98 -5.22 21.63
N PRO A 432 10.28 -4.67 22.83
CA PRO A 432 9.52 -4.99 24.06
C PRO A 432 8.03 -4.61 23.99
N ASN A 433 7.65 -3.71 23.09
CA ASN A 433 6.27 -3.28 22.86
C ASN A 433 5.56 -4.09 21.75
N ALA A 434 6.25 -5.02 21.10
CA ALA A 434 5.68 -5.79 20.01
C ALA A 434 4.37 -6.47 20.42
N PHE A 435 3.37 -6.37 19.55
CA PHE A 435 2.06 -7.01 19.70
C PHE A 435 1.32 -6.66 21.00
N ASN A 436 1.58 -5.48 21.55
CA ASN A 436 0.91 -4.99 22.75
C ASN A 436 -0.31 -4.12 22.40
N PRO A 437 -1.56 -4.63 22.54
CA PRO A 437 -2.76 -3.88 22.15
C PRO A 437 -3.13 -2.76 23.11
N THR A 438 -2.40 -2.60 24.22
CA THR A 438 -2.68 -1.54 25.21
C THR A 438 -1.89 -0.26 24.95
N LEU A 439 -1.02 -0.25 23.94
CA LEU A 439 -0.27 0.94 23.54
C LEU A 439 -1.19 2.01 22.95
N PRO A 440 -0.90 3.29 23.19
CA PRO A 440 -1.75 4.39 22.72
C PRO A 440 -2.00 4.36 21.20
N PHE A 441 -0.98 4.05 20.39
CA PHE A 441 -1.11 4.01 18.93
C PHE A 441 -1.93 2.80 18.47
N ALA A 442 -1.77 1.62 19.11
CA ALA A 442 -2.61 0.45 18.84
C ALA A 442 -4.07 0.74 19.17
N GLN A 443 -4.34 1.36 20.33
CA GLN A 443 -5.69 1.77 20.72
C GLN A 443 -6.29 2.82 19.77
N ALA A 444 -5.49 3.76 19.27
CA ALA A 444 -5.93 4.73 18.27
C ALA A 444 -6.39 4.02 16.98
N ILE A 445 -5.60 3.06 16.46
CA ILE A 445 -5.98 2.28 15.26
C ILE A 445 -7.27 1.51 15.49
N GLU A 446 -7.43 0.83 16.63
CA GLU A 446 -8.65 0.08 17.00
C GLU A 446 -9.89 0.99 17.04
N GLN A 447 -9.77 2.18 17.64
CA GLN A 447 -10.84 3.17 17.71
C GLN A 447 -11.19 3.75 16.34
N LEU A 448 -10.20 4.17 15.55
CA LEU A 448 -10.39 4.71 14.20
C LEU A 448 -11.02 3.67 13.27
N THR A 449 -10.62 2.41 13.38
CA THR A 449 -11.25 1.29 12.66
C THR A 449 -12.73 1.19 13.04
N THR A 450 -13.04 1.21 14.33
CA THR A 450 -14.43 1.12 14.82
C THR A 450 -15.29 2.27 14.28
N VAL A 451 -14.79 3.50 14.32
CA VAL A 451 -15.47 4.68 13.79
C VAL A 451 -15.70 4.55 12.27
N ARG A 452 -14.67 4.12 11.51
CA ARG A 452 -14.77 3.96 10.06
C ARG A 452 -15.77 2.87 9.67
N ASP A 453 -15.76 1.73 10.38
CA ASP A 453 -16.64 0.60 10.10
C ASP A 453 -18.11 0.93 10.39
N ALA A 454 -18.37 1.67 11.45
CA ALA A 454 -19.72 2.08 11.82
C ALA A 454 -20.32 3.16 10.89
N ASN A 455 -19.48 3.88 10.10
CA ASN A 455 -19.91 5.04 9.34
C ASN A 455 -19.64 4.87 7.84
N PRO A 456 -20.61 4.41 7.04
CA PRO A 456 -20.46 4.23 5.59
C PRO A 456 -20.00 5.51 4.85
N ALA A 457 -20.39 6.70 5.33
CA ALA A 457 -19.95 7.96 4.73
C ALA A 457 -18.41 8.11 4.74
N LEU A 458 -17.73 7.62 5.78
CA LEU A 458 -16.26 7.64 5.87
C LEU A 458 -15.58 6.68 4.88
N ARG A 459 -16.30 5.67 4.37
CA ARG A 459 -15.80 4.68 3.39
C ARG A 459 -16.15 5.06 1.95
N TYR A 460 -17.41 5.40 1.71
CA TYR A 460 -17.97 5.56 0.36
C TYR A 460 -18.29 7.01 -0.02
N GLY A 461 -18.35 7.93 0.96
CA GLY A 461 -18.79 9.30 0.75
C GLY A 461 -17.92 10.07 -0.24
N ARG A 462 -18.53 11.01 -0.96
CA ARG A 462 -17.80 12.01 -1.75
C ARG A 462 -16.98 12.88 -0.80
N HIS A 463 -15.82 13.32 -1.28
CA HIS A 463 -14.85 14.07 -0.49
C HIS A 463 -14.91 15.55 -0.82
N TYR A 464 -14.90 16.39 0.22
CA TYR A 464 -14.88 17.85 0.11
C TYR A 464 -13.94 18.44 1.16
N ILE A 465 -12.97 19.24 0.74
CA ILE A 465 -12.22 20.08 1.67
C ILE A 465 -13.14 21.23 2.09
N ARG A 466 -13.30 21.44 3.39
CA ARG A 466 -14.20 22.45 3.94
C ARG A 466 -13.43 23.72 4.29
N PRO A 467 -13.88 24.91 3.82
CA PRO A 467 -13.35 26.17 4.29
C PRO A 467 -13.60 26.36 5.79
N ILE A 468 -12.64 26.97 6.45
CA ILE A 468 -12.66 27.29 7.89
C ILE A 468 -12.51 28.78 8.12
N SER A 469 -12.93 29.26 9.29
CA SER A 469 -12.79 30.66 9.70
C SER A 469 -12.49 30.79 11.19
N GLY A 470 -11.55 31.65 11.55
CA GLY A 470 -11.29 32.01 12.95
C GLY A 470 -12.18 33.11 13.48
N ASP A 471 -12.80 33.92 12.60
CA ASP A 471 -13.60 35.10 12.96
C ASP A 471 -15.11 34.96 12.66
N GLY A 472 -15.51 33.89 11.99
CA GLY A 472 -16.89 33.61 11.57
C GLY A 472 -17.36 34.49 10.40
N HIS A 473 -16.47 35.23 9.74
CA HIS A 473 -16.78 36.09 8.62
C HIS A 473 -16.00 35.69 7.35
N SER A 474 -14.70 35.51 7.46
CA SER A 474 -13.82 35.20 6.34
C SER A 474 -13.45 33.70 6.36
N PHE A 475 -13.92 32.96 5.35
CA PHE A 475 -13.68 31.51 5.21
C PHE A 475 -12.72 31.21 4.08
N GLY A 476 -11.85 30.22 4.29
CA GLY A 476 -10.93 29.73 3.28
C GLY A 476 -10.20 28.48 3.71
N THR A 477 -9.44 27.87 2.80
CA THR A 477 -8.53 26.77 3.12
C THR A 477 -7.27 27.35 3.76
N GLY A 478 -6.76 26.75 4.84
CA GLY A 478 -5.59 27.25 5.55
C GLY A 478 -4.33 27.28 4.69
N VAL A 479 -3.66 28.44 4.66
CA VAL A 479 -2.43 28.68 3.86
C VAL A 479 -1.16 28.67 4.71
N TRP A 480 -1.28 28.58 6.04
CA TRP A 480 -0.16 28.53 6.96
C TRP A 480 0.42 27.13 7.06
N GLN A 481 1.73 27.01 7.31
CA GLN A 481 2.39 25.71 7.52
C GLN A 481 1.76 24.88 8.66
N GLN A 482 1.29 25.57 9.70
CA GLN A 482 0.56 24.98 10.82
C GLN A 482 -0.85 25.51 10.82
N GLY A 483 -1.83 24.63 10.77
CA GLY A 483 -3.19 25.11 10.67
C GLY A 483 -4.21 24.00 10.82
N VAL A 484 -5.45 24.33 10.47
CA VAL A 484 -6.56 23.39 10.57
C VAL A 484 -6.94 22.90 9.20
N ILE A 485 -7.08 21.59 9.06
CA ILE A 485 -7.70 20.93 7.92
C ILE A 485 -9.10 20.46 8.31
N ALA A 486 -10.08 20.76 7.47
CA ALA A 486 -11.43 20.23 7.61
C ALA A 486 -11.85 19.55 6.30
N LEU A 487 -12.38 18.33 6.41
CA LEU A 487 -12.89 17.60 5.26
C LEU A 487 -14.22 16.92 5.59
N SER A 488 -15.13 16.91 4.62
CA SER A 488 -16.39 16.18 4.69
C SER A 488 -16.37 14.97 3.78
N ARG A 489 -16.99 13.90 4.26
CA ARG A 489 -17.36 12.71 3.50
C ARG A 489 -18.89 12.68 3.44
N ILE A 490 -19.46 12.86 2.26
CA ILE A 490 -20.93 12.90 2.08
C ILE A 490 -21.40 11.67 1.33
N LEU A 491 -22.28 10.92 1.96
CA LEU A 491 -22.95 9.78 1.38
C LEU A 491 -24.47 10.01 1.50
N TYR A 492 -25.12 10.26 0.38
CA TYR A 492 -26.53 10.57 0.26
C TYR A 492 -26.94 11.72 1.21
N ASP A 493 -27.57 11.43 2.35
CA ASP A 493 -28.08 12.36 3.36
C ASP A 493 -27.23 12.46 4.62
N THR A 494 -26.07 11.84 4.62
CA THR A 494 -25.16 11.80 5.77
C THR A 494 -23.85 12.51 5.45
N GLU A 495 -23.46 13.47 6.27
CA GLU A 495 -22.16 14.10 6.26
C GLU A 495 -21.34 13.64 7.47
N ALA A 496 -20.17 13.09 7.23
CA ALA A 496 -19.15 12.91 8.24
C ALA A 496 -18.08 14.00 8.06
N LEU A 497 -17.87 14.81 9.11
CA LEU A 497 -16.93 15.91 9.13
C LEU A 497 -15.72 15.54 9.97
N VAL A 498 -14.52 15.67 9.39
CA VAL A 498 -13.23 15.47 10.07
C VAL A 498 -12.52 16.80 10.15
N VAL A 499 -12.15 17.23 11.36
CA VAL A 499 -11.42 18.50 11.60
C VAL A 499 -10.17 18.20 12.40
N ALA A 500 -9.00 18.57 11.90
CA ALA A 500 -7.72 18.32 12.56
C ALA A 500 -6.91 19.62 12.70
N ASN A 501 -6.44 19.89 13.91
CA ASN A 501 -5.51 20.98 14.19
C ASN A 501 -4.07 20.47 14.10
N THR A 502 -3.37 20.78 13.04
CA THR A 502 -1.98 20.36 12.81
C THR A 502 -0.94 21.26 13.50
N ASN A 503 -1.38 22.26 14.26
CA ASN A 503 -0.51 23.15 15.01
C ASN A 503 -0.10 22.48 16.35
N PRO A 504 1.19 22.14 16.56
CA PRO A 504 1.65 21.54 17.81
C PRO A 504 1.73 22.55 18.97
N ASN A 505 1.70 23.88 18.70
CA ASN A 505 2.02 24.92 19.67
C ASN A 505 0.81 25.71 20.17
N GLY A 506 -0.37 25.54 19.55
CA GLY A 506 -1.52 26.35 19.91
C GLY A 506 -2.87 25.68 19.63
N PRO A 507 -3.86 25.91 20.51
CA PRO A 507 -5.22 25.48 20.26
C PRO A 507 -5.86 26.32 19.13
N TRP A 508 -6.90 25.77 18.55
CA TRP A 508 -7.73 26.49 17.58
C TRP A 508 -9.18 26.56 18.05
N ASN A 509 -9.81 27.71 17.82
CA ASN A 509 -11.23 27.94 18.03
C ASN A 509 -11.77 28.70 16.83
N GLY A 510 -12.74 28.14 16.12
CA GLY A 510 -13.26 28.75 14.91
C GLY A 510 -14.47 27.99 14.35
N TYR A 511 -14.79 28.28 13.11
CA TYR A 511 -15.98 27.79 12.43
C TYR A 511 -15.59 26.95 11.22
N VAL A 512 -16.31 25.87 11.00
CA VAL A 512 -16.18 25.00 9.83
C VAL A 512 -17.50 24.96 9.08
N ILE A 513 -17.46 25.13 7.76
CA ILE A 513 -18.65 25.02 6.91
C ILE A 513 -19.09 23.55 6.85
N VAL A 514 -20.40 23.33 6.97
CA VAL A 514 -21.06 22.04 6.74
C VAL A 514 -22.08 22.17 5.61
N ASP A 515 -22.52 21.06 5.08
CA ASP A 515 -23.54 21.03 4.03
C ASP A 515 -24.87 21.54 4.57
N HIS A 516 -25.41 22.58 3.93
CA HIS A 516 -26.61 23.27 4.40
C HIS A 516 -27.89 22.41 4.30
N ASP A 517 -28.00 21.62 3.24
CA ASP A 517 -29.20 20.80 3.01
C ASP A 517 -29.23 19.58 3.94
N ILE A 518 -28.07 19.05 4.28
CA ILE A 518 -27.93 17.93 5.23
C ILE A 518 -27.98 18.42 6.67
N ASN A 519 -27.35 19.58 6.95
CA ASN A 519 -27.21 20.13 8.30
C ASN A 519 -27.76 21.55 8.35
N PRO A 520 -29.08 21.73 8.34
CA PRO A 520 -29.69 23.06 8.50
C PRO A 520 -29.41 23.63 9.90
N SER A 521 -29.46 24.95 10.01
CA SER A 521 -29.34 25.66 11.29
C SER A 521 -30.29 25.09 12.34
N GLY A 522 -29.77 24.82 13.53
CA GLY A 522 -30.51 24.18 14.65
C GLY A 522 -30.37 22.66 14.70
N SER A 523 -29.78 22.00 13.68
CA SER A 523 -29.39 20.60 13.75
C SER A 523 -28.16 20.40 14.65
N THR A 524 -27.81 19.16 14.94
CA THR A 524 -26.67 18.81 15.80
C THR A 524 -25.85 17.73 15.14
N LEU A 525 -24.54 17.93 15.04
CA LEU A 525 -23.59 16.89 14.67
C LEU A 525 -23.17 16.09 15.89
N THR A 526 -23.20 14.78 15.76
CA THR A 526 -22.79 13.83 16.82
C THR A 526 -21.30 13.55 16.73
N ALA A 527 -20.59 13.66 17.86
CA ALA A 527 -19.18 13.32 17.93
C ALA A 527 -18.95 11.81 17.86
N LEU A 528 -18.06 11.40 16.97
CA LEU A 528 -17.66 10.00 16.78
C LEU A 528 -16.28 9.72 17.38
N TRP A 529 -15.36 10.70 17.32
CA TRP A 529 -13.99 10.56 17.83
C TRP A 529 -13.37 11.94 18.13
N PRO A 530 -12.57 12.09 19.20
CA PRO A 530 -12.28 11.06 20.22
C PRO A 530 -13.50 10.72 21.10
N ALA A 531 -13.42 9.57 21.79
CA ALA A 531 -14.50 9.16 22.67
C ALA A 531 -14.78 10.20 23.76
N GLY A 532 -16.08 10.56 23.94
CA GLY A 532 -16.50 11.57 24.91
C GLY A 532 -16.42 13.02 24.42
N ALA A 533 -16.02 13.27 23.18
CA ALA A 533 -16.11 14.60 22.59
C ALA A 533 -17.58 15.08 22.54
N PRO A 534 -17.84 16.40 22.69
CA PRO A 534 -19.19 16.94 22.71
C PRO A 534 -19.83 16.94 21.31
N ASN A 535 -21.14 16.70 21.27
CA ASN A 535 -21.94 16.98 20.09
C ASN A 535 -22.00 18.49 19.84
N LEU A 536 -21.97 18.91 18.58
CA LEU A 536 -21.90 20.32 18.22
C LEU A 536 -23.15 20.79 17.49
N PRO A 537 -23.76 21.92 17.91
CA PRO A 537 -24.89 22.51 17.21
C PRO A 537 -24.45 23.18 15.91
N VAL A 538 -25.29 23.08 14.88
CA VAL A 538 -25.14 23.81 13.64
C VAL A 538 -25.83 25.18 13.77
N SER A 539 -25.14 26.23 13.39
CA SER A 539 -25.62 27.60 13.36
C SER A 539 -25.52 28.18 11.95
N GLU A 540 -26.27 29.25 11.69
CA GLU A 540 -26.19 30.00 10.44
C GLU A 540 -25.41 31.31 10.64
N LEU A 541 -24.50 31.61 9.72
CA LEU A 541 -23.82 32.90 9.60
C LEU A 541 -24.31 33.61 8.36
N ALA A 542 -25.01 34.74 8.54
CA ALA A 542 -25.75 35.41 7.47
C ALA A 542 -24.88 36.16 6.44
N ASN A 543 -23.68 36.63 6.83
CA ASN A 543 -22.86 37.55 6.04
C ASN A 543 -21.42 37.05 5.90
N ALA A 544 -21.24 35.77 5.63
CA ALA A 544 -19.92 35.18 5.46
C ALA A 544 -19.39 35.34 4.03
N ILE A 545 -18.07 35.44 3.91
CA ILE A 545 -17.34 35.49 2.64
C ILE A 545 -16.48 34.24 2.54
N VAL A 546 -16.62 33.51 1.44
CA VAL A 546 -15.82 32.30 1.17
C VAL A 546 -14.85 32.57 0.03
N ALA A 547 -13.56 32.39 0.29
CA ALA A 547 -12.55 32.42 -0.74
C ALA A 547 -12.43 31.01 -1.37
N GLU A 548 -12.68 30.92 -2.66
CA GLU A 548 -12.55 29.71 -3.44
C GLU A 548 -11.09 29.50 -3.89
N PRO A 549 -10.65 28.24 -4.10
CA PRO A 549 -9.29 27.95 -4.57
C PRO A 549 -8.92 28.62 -5.91
N ASN A 550 -9.91 28.92 -6.77
CA ASN A 550 -9.72 29.59 -8.05
C ASN A 550 -9.56 31.12 -7.92
N GLY A 551 -9.56 31.67 -6.69
CA GLY A 551 -9.45 33.09 -6.40
C GLY A 551 -10.76 33.87 -6.47
N SER A 552 -11.89 33.22 -6.77
CA SER A 552 -13.21 33.85 -6.66
C SER A 552 -13.66 33.92 -5.19
N THR A 553 -14.65 34.78 -4.92
CA THR A 553 -15.27 34.87 -3.59
C THR A 553 -16.77 34.71 -3.72
N GLY A 554 -17.35 33.86 -2.88
CA GLY A 554 -18.78 33.76 -2.67
C GLY A 554 -19.20 34.50 -1.40
N SER A 555 -20.43 34.98 -1.33
CA SER A 555 -21.00 35.55 -0.10
C SER A 555 -22.44 35.08 0.09
N GLY A 556 -22.85 34.88 1.33
CA GLY A 556 -24.22 34.46 1.66
C GLY A 556 -24.30 33.78 3.04
N PRO A 557 -25.51 33.29 3.39
CA PRO A 557 -25.67 32.53 4.60
C PRO A 557 -24.97 31.17 4.48
N LEU A 558 -24.28 30.75 5.56
CA LEU A 558 -23.58 29.49 5.65
C LEU A 558 -24.04 28.69 6.88
N SER A 559 -24.26 27.39 6.72
CA SER A 559 -24.35 26.47 7.86
C SER A 559 -22.94 26.15 8.36
N VAL A 560 -22.70 26.34 9.64
CA VAL A 560 -21.39 26.13 10.26
C VAL A 560 -21.51 25.44 11.62
N VAL A 561 -20.42 24.76 12.01
CA VAL A 561 -20.20 24.32 13.39
C VAL A 561 -19.04 25.11 13.99
N GLN A 562 -19.17 25.52 15.24
CA GLN A 562 -18.06 26.08 15.99
C GLN A 562 -17.27 24.94 16.64
N VAL A 563 -15.97 24.88 16.37
CA VAL A 563 -15.07 23.80 16.80
C VAL A 563 -13.94 24.39 17.65
N GLN A 564 -13.62 23.69 18.74
CA GLN A 564 -12.46 23.97 19.57
C GLN A 564 -11.56 22.73 19.58
N LEU A 565 -10.29 22.90 19.24
CA LEU A 565 -9.30 21.84 19.19
C LEU A 565 -8.06 22.22 19.99
N ALA A 566 -7.57 21.31 20.79
CA ALA A 566 -6.23 21.39 21.37
C ALA A 566 -5.14 21.27 20.28
N PRO A 567 -3.89 21.57 20.59
CA PRO A 567 -2.77 21.27 19.68
C PRO A 567 -2.76 19.81 19.26
N MET A 568 -2.56 19.55 17.98
CA MET A 568 -2.51 18.20 17.39
C MET A 568 -3.77 17.34 17.61
N GLU A 569 -4.91 17.95 17.87
CA GLU A 569 -6.18 17.23 18.08
C GLU A 569 -6.96 17.08 16.77
N THR A 570 -7.65 15.95 16.64
CA THR A 570 -8.61 15.67 15.56
C THR A 570 -9.99 15.40 16.16
N LEU A 571 -11.03 15.95 15.54
CA LEU A 571 -12.43 15.72 15.89
C LEU A 571 -13.17 15.17 14.67
N VAL A 572 -13.95 14.11 14.89
CA VAL A 572 -14.81 13.51 13.87
C VAL A 572 -16.26 13.61 14.31
N LEU A 573 -17.08 14.19 13.45
CA LEU A 573 -18.51 14.42 13.69
C LEU A 573 -19.34 13.79 12.58
N THR A 574 -20.60 13.47 12.84
CA THR A 574 -21.53 13.02 11.79
C THR A 574 -22.90 13.66 11.98
N SER A 575 -23.57 13.95 10.86
CA SER A 575 -24.99 14.26 10.86
C SER A 575 -25.80 13.03 11.33
N ALA A 576 -26.92 13.26 11.96
CA ALA A 576 -27.88 12.19 12.17
C ALA A 576 -28.42 11.74 10.80
N PRO A 577 -28.60 10.41 10.55
CA PRO A 577 -29.33 9.96 9.37
C PRO A 577 -30.74 10.58 9.38
N ALA A 578 -31.22 11.01 8.22
CA ALA A 578 -32.61 11.50 8.12
C ALA A 578 -33.54 10.39 8.61
N ALA A 579 -34.40 10.73 9.57
CA ALA A 579 -35.36 9.79 10.11
C ALA A 579 -36.36 9.39 9.00
N GLY A 580 -36.21 8.22 8.42
CA GLY A 580 -37.20 7.66 7.50
C GLY A 580 -36.72 6.97 6.23
N PHE A 581 -35.60 6.24 6.25
CA PHE A 581 -35.30 5.28 5.18
C PHE A 581 -35.02 3.90 5.74
#